data_0c7f541efcae707d1769873e8cb542e6
#
_entry.id   0c7f541efcae707d1769873e8cb542e6
#
_cell.length_a   1.000
_cell.length_b   1.000
_cell.length_c   1.000
_cell.angle_alpha   90.00
_cell.angle_beta   90.00
_cell.angle_gamma   90.00
#
_symmetry.space_group_name_H-M   'P 1'
#
loop_
_entity.id
_entity.type
_entity.pdbx_description
1 polymer ?
#
loop_
_entity_poly.entity_id
_entity_poly.type
_entity_poly.pdbx_seq_one_letter_code
_entity_poly.pdbx_strand_id
1 'polypeptide(L)'
;MSYTIKNLSEVEDSAPKFGFDERQEAHFAAGALDAQDTGFSYHVVKPDKRQGFAHRHDKAEEVYVVIAGTGRINLDGEVVELQRLD
;
A
#
# COMPACT_ATOMS: atom_id res chain seq x y z
N MET A 1 20.22 17.39 13.24
CA MET A 1 19.50 16.54 12.27
C MET A 1 18.15 16.15 12.86
N SER A 2 17.10 16.32 12.10
CA SER A 2 15.77 15.95 12.55
C SER A 2 15.26 14.75 11.75
N TYR A 3 14.44 13.93 12.39
CA TYR A 3 13.84 12.78 11.75
C TYR A 3 12.47 12.50 12.37
N THR A 4 11.67 11.70 11.66
CA THR A 4 10.37 11.25 12.13
C THR A 4 10.34 9.72 12.07
N ILE A 5 9.91 9.10 13.14
CA ILE A 5 9.69 7.65 13.19
C ILE A 5 8.22 7.41 13.51
N LYS A 6 7.58 6.54 12.74
CA LYS A 6 6.19 6.17 12.96
C LYS A 6 6.02 4.67 12.76
N ASN A 7 5.38 4.02 13.70
CA ASN A 7 5.00 2.64 13.54
C ASN A 7 3.74 2.57 12.67
N LEU A 8 3.75 1.74 11.64
CA LEU A 8 2.62 1.62 10.72
C LEU A 8 1.34 1.14 11.39
N SER A 9 1.44 0.40 12.50
CA SER A 9 0.27 -0.03 13.27
C SER A 9 -0.47 1.13 13.93
N GLU A 10 0.19 2.28 14.08
CA GLU A 10 -0.40 3.49 14.65
C GLU A 10 -0.99 4.43 13.58
N VAL A 11 -0.77 4.13 12.32
CA VAL A 11 -1.33 4.90 11.20
C VAL A 11 -2.74 4.41 10.95
N GLU A 12 -3.68 5.33 10.81
CA GLU A 12 -5.08 5.02 10.59
C GLU A 12 -5.28 4.14 9.36
N ASP A 13 -6.16 3.15 9.49
CA ASP A 13 -6.67 2.41 8.33
C ASP A 13 -7.71 3.28 7.62
N SER A 14 -7.39 3.72 6.43
CA SER A 14 -8.25 4.58 5.64
C SER A 14 -9.19 3.83 4.70
N ALA A 15 -9.10 2.50 4.64
CA ALA A 15 -9.95 1.71 3.74
C ALA A 15 -11.45 1.94 3.98
N PRO A 16 -11.94 2.05 5.24
CA PRO A 16 -13.36 2.33 5.47
C PRO A 16 -13.84 3.65 4.86
N LYS A 17 -12.98 4.66 4.82
CA LYS A 17 -13.32 5.97 4.25
C LYS A 17 -13.60 5.90 2.76
N PHE A 18 -13.02 4.92 2.08
CA PHE A 18 -13.17 4.73 0.65
C PHE A 18 -14.10 3.56 0.30
N GLY A 19 -14.69 2.91 1.30
CA GLY A 19 -15.58 1.78 1.09
C GLY A 19 -14.88 0.47 0.75
N PHE A 20 -13.61 0.33 1.09
CA PHE A 20 -12.80 -0.85 0.74
C PHE A 20 -12.46 -1.75 1.93
N ASP A 21 -13.03 -1.51 3.10
CA ASP A 21 -12.72 -2.22 4.33
C ASP A 21 -13.04 -3.72 4.27
N GLU A 22 -13.95 -4.15 3.40
CA GLU A 22 -14.22 -5.58 3.19
C GLU A 22 -13.09 -6.28 2.44
N ARG A 23 -12.26 -5.53 1.70
CA ARG A 23 -11.23 -6.06 0.81
C ARG A 23 -9.84 -5.95 1.39
N GLN A 24 -9.57 -4.90 2.16
CA GLN A 24 -8.22 -4.57 2.57
C GLN A 24 -8.19 -3.61 3.76
N GLU A 25 -7.00 -3.46 4.33
CA GLU A 25 -6.61 -2.29 5.10
C GLU A 25 -5.71 -1.41 4.23
N ALA A 26 -5.73 -0.12 4.47
CA ALA A 26 -4.88 0.84 3.77
C ALA A 26 -4.40 1.91 4.74
N HIS A 27 -3.11 1.91 5.02
CA HIS A 27 -2.49 2.85 5.95
C HIS A 27 -1.59 3.80 5.18
N PHE A 28 -2.04 5.03 4.96
CA PHE A 28 -1.29 6.05 4.24
C PHE A 28 -0.42 6.83 5.21
N ALA A 29 0.88 6.68 5.09
CA ALA A 29 1.83 7.11 6.10
C ALA A 29 2.55 8.43 5.75
N ALA A 30 2.41 8.96 4.55
CA ALA A 30 3.15 10.17 4.15
C ALA A 30 2.88 11.35 5.10
N GLY A 31 1.61 11.57 5.45
CA GLY A 31 1.25 12.65 6.39
C GLY A 31 1.80 12.44 7.79
N ALA A 32 1.73 11.20 8.30
CA ALA A 32 2.23 10.86 9.63
C ALA A 32 3.76 10.99 9.73
N LEU A 33 4.45 10.85 8.58
CA LEU A 33 5.90 10.97 8.49
C LEU A 33 6.36 12.38 8.11
N ASP A 34 5.46 13.31 7.89
CA ASP A 34 5.76 14.65 7.35
C ASP A 34 6.54 14.57 6.03
N ALA A 35 6.26 13.56 5.23
CA ALA A 35 6.93 13.39 3.95
C ALA A 35 6.43 14.44 2.95
N GLN A 36 7.36 15.07 2.24
CA GLN A 36 7.04 16.12 1.29
C GLN A 36 7.15 15.67 -0.16
N ASP A 37 8.17 14.87 -0.47
CA ASP A 37 8.47 14.47 -1.84
C ASP A 37 8.24 12.99 -2.11
N THR A 38 7.86 12.21 -1.12
CA THR A 38 7.62 10.79 -1.27
C THR A 38 6.30 10.39 -0.62
N GLY A 39 5.62 9.40 -1.21
CA GLY A 39 4.50 8.75 -0.59
C GLY A 39 4.91 7.40 -0.04
N PHE A 40 4.27 6.99 1.04
CA PHE A 40 4.45 5.66 1.60
C PHE A 40 3.13 5.17 2.15
N SER A 41 2.80 3.92 1.84
CA SER A 41 1.59 3.29 2.37
C SER A 41 1.82 1.81 2.65
N TYR A 42 1.03 1.30 3.58
CA TYR A 42 1.02 -0.10 3.95
C TYR A 42 -0.38 -0.65 3.72
N HIS A 43 -0.48 -1.73 2.97
CA HIS A 43 -1.76 -2.35 2.61
C HIS A 43 -1.79 -3.79 3.06
N VAL A 44 -2.92 -4.20 3.62
CA VAL A 44 -3.20 -5.61 3.92
C VAL A 44 -4.42 -6.00 3.10
N VAL A 45 -4.21 -6.86 2.11
CA VAL A 45 -5.28 -7.35 1.26
C VAL A 45 -5.82 -8.64 1.88
N LYS A 46 -7.12 -8.69 2.11
CA LYS A 46 -7.77 -9.85 2.71
C LYS A 46 -7.74 -11.03 1.74
N PRO A 47 -7.73 -12.28 2.26
CA PRO A 47 -7.75 -13.47 1.41
C PRO A 47 -8.88 -13.44 0.38
N ASP A 48 -8.57 -13.85 -0.84
CA ASP A 48 -9.51 -13.94 -1.96
C ASP A 48 -10.14 -12.60 -2.35
N LYS A 49 -9.53 -11.48 -1.95
CA LYS A 49 -10.02 -10.14 -2.29
C LYS A 49 -9.03 -9.41 -3.17
N ARG A 50 -9.51 -8.39 -3.85
CA ARG A 50 -8.71 -7.48 -4.66
C ARG A 50 -8.45 -6.21 -3.90
N GLN A 51 -7.28 -5.62 -4.12
CA GLN A 51 -7.01 -4.27 -3.65
C GLN A 51 -8.00 -3.30 -4.30
N GLY A 52 -8.58 -2.40 -3.49
CA GLY A 52 -9.61 -1.48 -3.94
C GLY A 52 -9.08 -0.29 -4.74
N PHE A 53 -7.77 -0.09 -4.77
CA PHE A 53 -7.16 1.04 -5.45
C PHE A 53 -6.46 0.60 -6.72
N ALA A 54 -6.80 1.24 -7.84
CA ALA A 54 -6.03 1.15 -9.06
C ALA A 54 -5.68 2.59 -9.42
N HIS A 55 -4.40 2.92 -9.46
CA HIS A 55 -3.97 4.27 -9.75
C HIS A 55 -2.70 4.27 -10.56
N ARG A 56 -2.42 5.41 -11.15
CA ARG A 56 -1.29 5.64 -12.00
C ARG A 56 -0.71 7.00 -11.69
N HIS A 57 0.61 7.06 -11.57
CA HIS A 57 1.32 8.31 -11.36
C HIS A 57 2.17 8.63 -12.59
N ASP A 58 2.05 9.86 -13.09
CA ASP A 58 2.81 10.30 -14.26
C ASP A 58 4.22 10.81 -13.90
N LYS A 59 4.43 11.20 -12.66
CA LYS A 59 5.68 11.86 -12.24
C LYS A 59 6.43 11.14 -11.14
N ALA A 60 5.83 10.18 -10.48
CA ALA A 60 6.45 9.45 -9.38
C ALA A 60 6.59 7.98 -9.73
N GLU A 61 7.73 7.42 -9.38
CA GLU A 61 7.92 5.98 -9.44
C GLU A 61 7.28 5.33 -8.24
N GLU A 62 6.74 4.13 -8.41
CA GLU A 62 6.19 3.34 -7.33
C GLU A 62 7.01 2.09 -7.11
N VAL A 63 7.26 1.78 -5.86
CA VAL A 63 7.91 0.53 -5.46
C VAL A 63 6.97 -0.23 -4.57
N TYR A 64 6.70 -1.48 -4.92
CA TYR A 64 5.87 -2.38 -4.13
C TYR A 64 6.76 -3.47 -3.55
N VAL A 65 6.64 -3.72 -2.27
CA VAL A 65 7.35 -4.80 -1.61
C VAL A 65 6.34 -5.66 -0.85
N VAL A 66 6.35 -6.95 -1.12
CA VAL A 66 5.52 -7.92 -0.39
C VAL A 66 6.27 -8.31 0.87
N ILE A 67 5.74 -7.98 2.03
CA ILE A 67 6.40 -8.29 3.30
C ILE A 67 5.86 -9.56 3.96
N ALA A 68 4.66 -10.00 3.59
CA ALA A 68 4.09 -11.24 4.10
C ALA A 68 3.04 -11.76 3.13
N GLY A 69 2.88 -13.08 3.08
CA GLY A 69 1.87 -13.73 2.28
C GLY A 69 2.26 -13.87 0.81
N THR A 70 1.27 -14.23 0.00
CA THR A 70 1.40 -14.38 -1.45
C THR A 70 0.20 -13.71 -2.12
N GLY A 71 0.34 -13.37 -3.38
CA GLY A 71 -0.73 -12.75 -4.13
C GLY A 71 -0.42 -12.66 -5.60
N ARG A 72 -1.25 -11.93 -6.31
CA ARG A 72 -1.09 -11.69 -7.75
C ARG A 72 -1.31 -10.23 -8.05
N ILE A 73 -0.57 -9.72 -9.01
CA ILE A 73 -0.71 -8.36 -9.49
C ILE A 73 -0.85 -8.36 -11.00
N ASN A 74 -1.67 -7.46 -11.52
CA ASN A 74 -1.81 -7.23 -12.96
C ASN A 74 -0.91 -6.06 -13.35
N LEU A 75 0.08 -6.35 -14.19
CA LEU A 75 1.02 -5.35 -14.70
C LEU A 75 0.90 -5.32 -16.23
N ASP A 76 0.37 -4.24 -16.77
CA ASP A 76 0.18 -4.05 -18.21
C ASP A 76 -0.59 -5.22 -18.88
N GLY A 77 -1.62 -5.71 -18.19
CA GLY A 77 -2.42 -6.83 -18.70
C GLY A 77 -1.84 -8.20 -18.41
N GLU A 78 -0.67 -8.29 -17.80
CA GLU A 78 -0.04 -9.54 -17.42
C GLU A 78 -0.23 -9.79 -15.93
N VAL A 79 -0.69 -10.99 -15.57
CA VAL A 79 -0.86 -11.41 -14.19
C VAL A 79 0.41 -12.08 -13.71
N VAL A 80 1.02 -11.52 -12.67
CA VAL A 80 2.26 -12.01 -12.10
C VAL A 80 2.01 -12.46 -10.67
N GLU A 81 2.49 -13.65 -10.31
CA GLU A 81 2.43 -14.14 -8.94
C GLU A 81 3.53 -13.52 -8.10
N LEU A 82 3.18 -13.13 -6.89
CA LEU A 82 4.09 -12.48 -5.94
C LEU A 82 4.25 -13.32 -4.68
N GLN A 83 5.44 -13.29 -4.13
CA GLN A 83 5.75 -13.90 -2.85
C GLN A 83 6.50 -12.92 -1.98
N ARG A 84 6.75 -13.30 -0.72
CA ARG A 84 7.45 -12.45 0.23
C ARG A 84 8.78 -11.97 -0.34
N LEU A 85 9.01 -10.67 -0.18
CA LEU A 85 10.19 -9.93 -0.64
C LEU A 85 10.28 -9.70 -2.16
N ASP A 86 9.21 -10.03 -2.90
CA ASP A 86 9.13 -9.51 -4.26
C ASP A 86 8.84 -8.02 -4.25
#